data_8777ec682fca7941a378eb037ad8bc78
#
_entry.id   8777ec682fca7941a378eb037ad8bc78
#
_cell.length_a   1.000
_cell.length_b   1.000
_cell.length_c   1.000
_cell.angle_alpha   90.00
_cell.angle_beta   90.00
_cell.angle_gamma   90.00
#
_symmetry.space_group_name_H-M   'P 1'
#
loop_
_entity.id
_entity.type
_entity.pdbx_description
1 polymer ?
#
loop_
_entity_poly.entity_id
_entity_poly.type
_entity_poly.pdbx_seq_one_letter_code
_entity_poly.pdbx_strand_id
1 'polypeptide(L)'
;VAVDSVGSVSFGGAPGRRMIPGLGTSVPPVFLDESYVDDLIRVEEPDPVLACRRLAARGFLFGGSTGTVVSGAGQWLAAHGREGLTAVAIAPDLGERYLDTVYREGWPEAVIESEVPAPAMARPA
;
A
#
# COMPACT_ATOMS: atom_id res chain seq x y z
N VAL A 1 13.26 1.11 -7.60
CA VAL A 1 12.05 1.82 -7.16
C VAL A 1 11.65 1.32 -5.79
N ALA A 2 11.45 2.20 -4.83
CA ALA A 2 10.84 1.87 -3.56
C ALA A 2 9.32 2.11 -3.61
N VAL A 3 8.58 1.28 -2.91
CA VAL A 3 7.14 1.44 -2.72
C VAL A 3 6.87 1.58 -1.23
N ASP A 4 6.19 2.64 -0.84
CA ASP A 4 5.80 2.92 0.55
C ASP A 4 4.30 3.22 0.64
N SER A 5 3.73 3.16 1.82
CA SER A 5 2.35 3.55 2.07
C SER A 5 2.23 5.03 2.42
N VAL A 6 1.18 5.68 1.99
CA VAL A 6 0.79 6.97 2.54
C VAL A 6 0.61 6.82 4.06
N GLY A 7 1.10 7.78 4.83
CA GLY A 7 1.13 7.70 6.29
C GLY A 7 2.35 6.99 6.89
N SER A 8 3.25 6.45 6.04
CA SER A 8 4.56 5.95 6.47
C SER A 8 5.58 7.08 6.54
N VAL A 9 6.48 6.99 7.53
CA VAL A 9 7.59 7.94 7.70
C VAL A 9 8.93 7.40 7.20
N SER A 10 8.96 6.21 6.58
CA SER A 10 10.21 5.57 6.11
C SER A 10 11.05 6.48 5.23
N PHE A 11 10.42 7.18 4.29
CA PHE A 11 11.07 8.08 3.34
C PHE A 11 10.65 9.55 3.57
N GLY A 12 10.57 9.98 4.82
CA GLY A 12 10.24 11.37 5.15
C GLY A 12 8.78 11.77 4.87
N GLY A 13 7.87 10.81 4.75
CA GLY A 13 6.44 11.06 4.61
C GLY A 13 5.82 11.59 5.90
N ALA A 14 4.67 12.26 5.78
CA ALA A 14 3.89 12.67 6.93
C ALA A 14 3.30 11.44 7.64
N PRO A 15 3.39 11.35 8.98
CA PRO A 15 2.82 10.23 9.71
C PRO A 15 1.29 10.22 9.59
N GLY A 16 0.72 9.06 9.36
CA GLY A 16 -0.72 8.88 9.22
C GLY A 16 -1.17 7.49 9.64
N ARG A 17 -2.48 7.32 9.74
CA ARG A 17 -3.09 6.03 10.02
C ARG A 17 -2.89 5.10 8.81
N ARG A 18 -2.57 3.85 9.08
CA ARG A 18 -2.51 2.78 8.10
C ARG A 18 -3.29 1.59 8.64
N MET A 19 -4.11 0.98 7.81
CA MET A 19 -4.94 -0.17 8.17
C MET A 19 -4.34 -1.49 7.67
N ILE A 20 -3.53 -1.44 6.60
CA ILE A 20 -2.84 -2.60 6.06
C ILE A 20 -1.53 -2.79 6.81
N PRO A 21 -1.34 -3.91 7.53
CA PRO A 21 -0.10 -4.18 8.25
C PRO A 21 1.02 -4.62 7.30
N GLY A 22 2.25 -4.48 7.75
CA GLY A 22 3.43 -5.09 7.13
C GLY A 22 4.19 -4.22 6.15
N LEU A 23 3.66 -3.05 5.74
CA LEU A 23 4.39 -2.10 4.90
C LEU A 23 4.30 -0.70 5.48
N GLY A 24 5.43 0.02 5.42
CA GLY A 24 5.56 1.34 6.04
C GLY A 24 5.83 1.28 7.55
N THR A 25 6.26 2.38 8.11
CA THR A 25 6.60 2.50 9.54
C THR A 25 6.15 3.84 10.10
N SER A 26 5.94 3.88 11.42
CA SER A 26 5.66 5.11 12.19
C SER A 26 6.91 5.70 12.85
N VAL A 27 8.06 4.99 12.74
CA VAL A 27 9.36 5.44 13.23
C VAL A 27 10.37 5.33 12.08
N PRO A 28 11.19 6.36 11.81
CA PRO A 28 12.19 6.29 10.74
C PRO A 28 13.12 5.08 10.94
N PRO A 29 13.30 4.21 9.92
CA PRO A 29 14.18 3.04 10.04
C PRO A 29 15.64 3.47 10.11
N VAL A 30 16.38 2.94 11.08
CA VAL A 30 17.81 3.27 11.29
C VAL A 30 18.70 2.79 10.14
N PHE A 31 18.32 1.69 9.48
CA PHE A 31 19.12 1.07 8.42
C PHE A 31 18.68 1.46 7.01
N LEU A 32 17.73 2.40 6.88
CA LEU A 32 17.32 2.88 5.57
C LEU A 32 18.43 3.75 4.96
N ASP A 33 18.95 3.32 3.83
CA ASP A 33 19.86 4.10 3.01
C ASP A 33 19.16 4.44 1.68
N GLU A 34 18.71 5.68 1.56
CA GLU A 34 17.98 6.16 0.39
C GLU A 34 18.84 6.23 -0.87
N SER A 35 20.19 6.12 -0.76
CA SER A 35 21.10 6.13 -1.91
C SER A 35 20.90 4.93 -2.85
N TYR A 36 20.27 3.86 -2.37
CA TYR A 36 19.90 2.68 -3.18
C TYR A 36 18.55 2.82 -3.88
N VAL A 37 17.86 3.95 -3.74
CA VAL A 37 16.52 4.16 -4.27
C VAL A 37 16.54 5.24 -5.35
N ASP A 38 16.23 4.87 -6.59
CA ASP A 38 16.16 5.80 -7.71
C ASP A 38 14.82 6.55 -7.76
N ASP A 39 13.72 5.85 -7.45
CA ASP A 39 12.36 6.39 -7.45
C ASP A 39 11.57 5.90 -6.23
N LEU A 40 10.62 6.71 -5.77
CA LEU A 40 9.71 6.41 -4.67
C LEU A 40 8.26 6.59 -5.10
N ILE A 41 7.45 5.54 -4.92
CA ILE A 41 6.00 5.58 -5.09
C ILE A 41 5.34 5.42 -3.73
N ARG A 42 4.45 6.33 -3.36
CA ARG A 42 3.57 6.21 -2.19
C ARG A 42 2.18 5.80 -2.62
N VAL A 43 1.69 4.72 -2.03
CA VAL A 43 0.41 4.09 -2.39
C VAL A 43 -0.62 4.35 -1.29
N GLU A 44 -1.82 4.75 -1.67
CA GLU A 44 -2.96 4.88 -0.78
C GLU A 44 -3.62 3.53 -0.53
N GLU A 45 -4.15 3.32 0.67
CA GLU A 45 -4.60 1.99 1.12
C GLU A 45 -5.72 1.31 0.32
N PRO A 46 -6.67 1.99 -0.32
CA PRO A 46 -7.65 1.32 -1.17
C PRO A 46 -7.04 0.51 -2.32
N ASP A 47 -5.97 1.01 -2.93
CA ASP A 47 -5.31 0.37 -4.07
C ASP A 47 -4.71 -1.00 -3.74
N PRO A 48 -3.99 -1.19 -2.62
CA PRO A 48 -3.47 -2.49 -2.20
C PRO A 48 -4.56 -3.56 -2.03
N VAL A 49 -5.70 -3.19 -1.44
CA VAL A 49 -6.81 -4.12 -1.24
C VAL A 49 -7.35 -4.61 -2.59
N LEU A 50 -7.55 -3.68 -3.51
CA LEU A 50 -8.00 -4.00 -4.88
C LEU A 50 -6.98 -4.87 -5.62
N ALA A 51 -5.69 -4.59 -5.46
CA ALA A 51 -4.62 -5.39 -6.06
C ALA A 51 -4.61 -6.82 -5.51
N CYS A 52 -4.70 -7.00 -4.18
CA CYS A 52 -4.81 -8.31 -3.55
C CYS A 52 -5.98 -9.12 -4.10
N ARG A 53 -7.16 -8.51 -4.21
CA ARG A 53 -8.37 -9.18 -4.72
C ARG A 53 -8.25 -9.54 -6.20
N ARG A 54 -7.64 -8.69 -7.02
CA ARG A 54 -7.36 -9.02 -8.44
C ARG A 54 -6.39 -10.19 -8.57
N LEU A 55 -5.38 -10.26 -7.71
CA LEU A 55 -4.44 -11.38 -7.67
C LEU A 55 -5.14 -12.67 -7.20
N ALA A 56 -5.95 -12.59 -6.16
CA ALA A 56 -6.72 -13.73 -5.65
C ALA A 56 -7.69 -14.29 -6.70
N ALA A 57 -8.36 -13.44 -7.47
CA ALA A 57 -9.21 -13.86 -8.59
C ALA A 57 -8.44 -14.61 -9.70
N ARG A 58 -7.12 -14.50 -9.72
CA ARG A 58 -6.21 -15.23 -10.63
C ARG A 58 -5.52 -16.43 -9.96
N GLY A 59 -5.89 -16.76 -8.72
CA GLY A 59 -5.33 -17.90 -7.98
C GLY A 59 -4.11 -17.56 -7.10
N PHE A 60 -3.77 -16.29 -6.95
CA PHE A 60 -2.63 -15.83 -6.14
C PHE A 60 -3.10 -15.18 -4.84
N LEU A 61 -3.03 -15.90 -3.74
CA LEU A 61 -3.42 -15.39 -2.42
C LEU A 61 -2.20 -14.80 -1.71
N PHE A 62 -2.06 -13.46 -1.72
CA PHE A 62 -0.94 -12.73 -1.13
C PHE A 62 -1.40 -11.79 -0.02
N GLY A 63 -0.46 -11.38 0.84
CA GLY A 63 -0.70 -10.42 1.90
C GLY A 63 -0.85 -8.98 1.42
N GLY A 64 -1.33 -8.10 2.32
CA GLY A 64 -1.61 -6.69 2.01
C GLY A 64 -0.39 -5.91 1.52
N SER A 65 0.80 -6.19 2.07
CA SER A 65 2.04 -5.57 1.62
C SER A 65 2.39 -5.92 0.18
N THR A 66 2.08 -7.15 -0.29
CA THR A 66 2.19 -7.50 -1.71
C THR A 66 1.25 -6.67 -2.57
N GLY A 67 0.02 -6.44 -2.09
CA GLY A 67 -0.94 -5.55 -2.76
C GLY A 67 -0.38 -4.13 -2.93
N THR A 68 0.26 -3.59 -1.89
CA THR A 68 0.91 -2.28 -1.95
C THR A 68 2.05 -2.26 -2.98
N VAL A 69 2.94 -3.26 -2.93
CA VAL A 69 4.06 -3.36 -3.88
C VAL A 69 3.58 -3.49 -5.32
N VAL A 70 2.58 -4.32 -5.58
CA VAL A 70 2.01 -4.51 -6.92
C VAL A 70 1.30 -3.25 -7.42
N SER A 71 0.58 -2.53 -6.55
CA SER A 71 -0.04 -1.25 -6.89
C SER A 71 1.00 -0.21 -7.25
N GLY A 72 2.04 -0.04 -6.43
CA GLY A 72 3.14 0.89 -6.70
C GLY A 72 3.91 0.54 -7.98
N ALA A 73 4.21 -0.73 -8.19
CA ALA A 73 4.84 -1.20 -9.42
C ALA A 73 3.96 -0.89 -10.65
N GLY A 74 2.66 -1.10 -10.55
CA GLY A 74 1.70 -0.77 -11.61
C GLY A 74 1.66 0.72 -11.92
N GLN A 75 1.64 1.58 -10.91
CA GLN A 75 1.69 3.04 -11.07
C GLN A 75 2.98 3.48 -11.75
N TRP A 76 4.12 2.96 -11.29
CA TRP A 76 5.41 3.28 -11.88
C TRP A 76 5.52 2.83 -13.34
N LEU A 77 5.08 1.60 -13.63
CA LEU A 77 5.07 1.05 -15.00
C LEU A 77 4.15 1.83 -15.94
N ALA A 78 3.01 2.32 -15.45
CA ALA A 78 2.12 3.16 -16.25
C ALA A 78 2.78 4.46 -16.69
N ALA A 79 3.66 5.02 -15.87
CA ALA A 79 4.39 6.26 -16.15
C ALA A 79 5.69 6.05 -16.93
N HIS A 80 6.40 4.93 -16.72
CA HIS A 80 7.76 4.71 -17.22
C HIS A 80 7.90 3.43 -18.06
N GLY A 81 6.83 2.65 -18.21
CA GLY A 81 6.86 1.40 -18.95
C GLY A 81 7.20 1.61 -20.42
N ARG A 82 7.99 0.69 -20.97
CA ARG A 82 8.39 0.64 -22.37
C ARG A 82 8.42 -0.82 -22.84
N GLU A 83 8.33 -1.01 -24.13
CA GLU A 83 8.43 -2.34 -24.73
C GLU A 83 9.74 -3.03 -24.33
N GLY A 84 9.64 -4.31 -23.96
CA GLY A 84 10.77 -5.13 -23.54
C GLY A 84 11.23 -4.92 -22.09
N LEU A 85 10.57 -4.05 -21.31
CA LEU A 85 10.88 -3.87 -19.90
C LEU A 85 10.44 -5.10 -19.08
N THR A 86 11.35 -5.63 -18.27
CA THR A 86 11.06 -6.64 -17.26
C THR A 86 11.01 -5.97 -15.89
N ALA A 87 9.91 -6.11 -15.17
CA ALA A 87 9.75 -5.63 -13.81
C ALA A 87 9.66 -6.82 -12.84
N VAL A 88 10.35 -6.71 -11.70
CA VAL A 88 10.28 -7.69 -10.61
C VAL A 88 9.78 -7.00 -9.37
N ALA A 89 8.76 -7.56 -8.74
CA ALA A 89 8.20 -7.11 -7.49
C ALA A 89 8.32 -8.21 -6.42
N ILE A 90 8.69 -7.84 -5.19
CA ILE A 90 8.81 -8.79 -4.09
C ILE A 90 7.44 -8.97 -3.45
N ALA A 91 6.99 -10.22 -3.31
CA ALA A 91 5.81 -10.61 -2.53
C ALA A 91 6.27 -11.09 -1.14
N PRO A 92 6.17 -10.27 -0.09
CA PRO A 92 6.78 -10.58 1.21
C PRO A 92 6.12 -11.73 1.94
N ASP A 93 4.78 -11.89 1.80
CA ASP A 93 4.01 -12.92 2.50
C ASP A 93 2.78 -13.38 1.72
N LEU A 94 2.23 -14.52 2.17
CA LEU A 94 1.01 -15.10 1.64
C LEU A 94 -0.23 -14.54 2.37
N GLY A 95 -1.40 -14.76 1.78
CA GLY A 95 -2.65 -14.10 2.18
C GLY A 95 -3.45 -14.80 3.27
N GLU A 96 -3.09 -16.00 3.72
CA GLU A 96 -3.88 -16.80 4.68
C GLU A 96 -4.13 -16.07 5.99
N ARG A 97 -3.23 -15.20 6.40
CA ARG A 97 -3.34 -14.40 7.63
C ARG A 97 -4.29 -13.20 7.49
N TYR A 98 -4.77 -12.93 6.27
CA TYR A 98 -5.51 -11.71 5.93
C TYR A 98 -6.93 -12.01 5.43
N LEU A 99 -7.42 -13.24 5.64
CA LEU A 99 -8.77 -13.64 5.23
C LEU A 99 -9.86 -12.84 5.95
N ASP A 100 -9.61 -12.48 7.21
CA ASP A 100 -10.53 -11.68 8.04
C ASP A 100 -10.34 -10.16 7.89
N THR A 101 -9.45 -9.73 7.00
CA THR A 101 -9.15 -8.32 6.72
C THR A 101 -9.24 -8.05 5.23
N VAL A 102 -8.13 -8.01 4.52
CA VAL A 102 -8.03 -7.67 3.09
C VAL A 102 -9.03 -8.42 2.21
N TYR A 103 -9.32 -9.69 2.54
CA TYR A 103 -10.23 -10.56 1.78
C TYR A 103 -11.64 -10.63 2.35
N ARG A 104 -11.86 -10.07 3.54
CA ARG A 104 -13.19 -10.02 4.14
C ARG A 104 -14.10 -9.08 3.36
N GLU A 105 -15.34 -9.50 3.15
CA GLU A 105 -16.37 -8.65 2.58
C GLU A 105 -16.63 -7.43 3.50
N GLY A 106 -16.80 -6.26 2.92
CA GLY A 106 -17.02 -5.00 3.64
C GLY A 106 -15.75 -4.34 4.20
N TRP A 107 -14.60 -5.02 4.20
CA TRP A 107 -13.35 -4.42 4.71
C TRP A 107 -12.75 -3.35 3.79
N PRO A 108 -12.79 -3.48 2.45
CA PRO A 108 -12.33 -2.41 1.55
C PRO A 108 -13.13 -1.13 1.72
N GLU A 109 -14.44 -1.24 1.93
CA GLU A 109 -15.34 -0.09 2.18
C GLU A 109 -14.97 0.60 3.48
N ALA A 110 -14.67 -0.14 4.54
CA ALA A 110 -14.21 0.41 5.82
C ALA A 110 -12.86 1.14 5.70
N VAL A 111 -11.95 0.67 4.82
CA VAL A 111 -10.69 1.37 4.52
C VAL A 111 -10.96 2.67 3.79
N ILE A 112 -11.79 2.65 2.76
CA ILE A 112 -12.16 3.83 1.97
C ILE A 112 -12.85 4.87 2.85
N GLU A 113 -13.84 4.46 3.67
CA GLU A 113 -14.55 5.36 4.58
C GLU A 113 -13.63 5.99 5.64
N SER A 114 -12.58 5.29 6.05
CA SER A 114 -11.63 5.81 7.06
C SER A 114 -10.76 6.95 6.52
N GLU A 115 -10.64 7.09 5.21
CA GLU A 115 -9.90 8.17 4.54
C GLU A 115 -10.74 9.43 4.36
N VAL A 116 -12.07 9.34 4.48
CA VAL A 116 -12.95 10.52 4.45
C VAL A 116 -12.80 11.25 5.80
N PRO A 117 -12.29 12.49 5.83
CA PRO A 117 -12.20 13.26 7.07
C PRO A 117 -13.61 13.39 7.66
N ALA A 118 -13.74 13.08 8.96
CA ALA A 118 -14.99 13.33 9.66
C ALA A 118 -15.39 14.80 9.44
N PRO A 119 -16.67 15.10 9.09
CA PRO A 119 -17.10 16.47 8.93
C PRO A 119 -16.77 17.24 10.21
N ALA A 120 -16.05 18.37 10.04
CA ALA A 120 -15.68 19.22 11.17
C ALA A 120 -16.95 19.54 11.96
N MET A 121 -17.06 18.99 13.15
CA MET A 121 -18.16 19.34 14.05
C MET A 121 -18.06 20.84 14.32
N ALA A 122 -19.03 21.60 13.83
CA ALA A 122 -19.17 23.00 14.13
C ALA A 122 -19.24 23.13 15.67
N ARG A 123 -18.26 23.81 16.26
CA ARG A 123 -18.32 24.18 17.66
C ARG A 123 -19.57 25.03 17.85
N PRO A 124 -20.46 24.69 18.76
CA PRO A 124 -21.55 25.60 19.12
C PRO A 124 -20.96 26.89 19.67
N ALA A 125 -21.55 27.99 19.23
CA ALA A 125 -21.18 29.33 19.65
C ALA A 125 -21.44 29.54 21.14
#